data_986fbb89474fd549d09ac5c8dd997c0e
#
_entry.id   986fbb89474fd549d09ac5c8dd997c0e
#
_cell.length_a   1.000
_cell.length_b   1.000
_cell.length_c   1.000
_cell.angle_alpha   90.00
_cell.angle_beta   90.00
_cell.angle_gamma   90.00
#
_symmetry.space_group_name_H-M   'P 1'
#
loop_
_entity.id
_entity.type
_entity.pdbx_description
1 polymer ?
#
loop_
_entity_poly.entity_id
_entity_poly.type
_entity_poly.pdbx_seq_one_letter_code
_entity_poly.pdbx_strand_id
1 'polypeptide(L)'
;MATVTLRGNPITTNGDLPKVGAKAPDFKLTTGDLKDVSLADYKGKRKVMNIVPSLDTPTCATSTRKFNEKAGQMPNTVVLVISADLPFAAKRFCAAEGLQNVVPLSLMRGKGFAKDYGVLLQDGPLAGITARAVVVVDENDKVTYTQLVPEIAQEPDYDKALAAAKK
;
A
#
# COMPACT_ATOMS: atom_id res chain seq x y z
N MET A 1 18.47 -0.78 -0.81
CA MET A 1 18.19 0.62 -0.44
C MET A 1 17.83 1.39 -1.68
N ALA A 2 16.70 2.07 -1.67
CA ALA A 2 16.25 2.89 -2.78
C ALA A 2 16.22 4.37 -2.39
N THR A 3 16.29 5.25 -3.38
CA THR A 3 16.18 6.70 -3.17
C THR A 3 14.91 7.20 -3.85
N VAL A 4 14.12 7.95 -3.12
CA VAL A 4 12.95 8.69 -3.61
C VAL A 4 13.13 10.15 -3.26
N THR A 5 12.24 11.01 -3.75
CA THR A 5 12.30 12.43 -3.40
C THR A 5 11.03 12.88 -2.71
N LEU A 6 11.17 13.85 -1.83
CA LEU A 6 10.07 14.61 -1.26
C LEU A 6 10.25 16.07 -1.64
N ARG A 7 9.42 16.57 -2.56
CA ARG A 7 9.53 17.93 -3.12
C ARG A 7 10.93 18.19 -3.67
N GLY A 8 11.48 17.19 -4.38
CA GLY A 8 12.80 17.26 -4.98
C GLY A 8 13.97 16.92 -4.06
N ASN A 9 13.75 16.77 -2.76
CA ASN A 9 14.82 16.44 -1.80
C ASN A 9 14.94 14.93 -1.66
N PRO A 10 16.16 14.35 -1.85
CA PRO A 10 16.33 12.91 -1.79
C PRO A 10 16.18 12.36 -0.36
N ILE A 11 15.49 11.25 -0.25
CA ILE A 11 15.36 10.46 0.98
C ILE A 11 15.49 8.99 0.63
N THR A 12 15.93 8.18 1.58
CA THR A 12 16.24 6.77 1.33
C THR A 12 15.30 5.82 2.06
N THR A 13 15.07 4.65 1.44
CA THR A 13 14.37 3.54 2.08
C THR A 13 15.36 2.53 2.65
N ASN A 14 14.88 1.65 3.53
CA ASN A 14 15.71 0.61 4.16
C ASN A 14 16.13 -0.52 3.21
N GLY A 15 15.45 -0.65 2.07
CA GLY A 15 15.69 -1.74 1.12
C GLY A 15 14.98 -1.49 -0.19
N ASP A 16 14.70 -2.56 -0.91
CA ASP A 16 14.00 -2.53 -2.19
C ASP A 16 12.67 -3.26 -2.09
N LEU A 17 11.73 -2.93 -2.99
CA LEU A 17 10.47 -3.67 -3.12
C LEU A 17 10.74 -5.14 -3.45
N PRO A 18 9.84 -6.05 -3.06
CA PRO A 18 9.92 -7.44 -3.48
C PRO A 18 10.01 -7.56 -5.00
N LYS A 19 10.79 -8.51 -5.47
CA LYS A 19 10.97 -8.71 -6.92
C LYS A 19 9.74 -9.35 -7.54
N VAL A 20 9.40 -8.91 -8.75
CA VAL A 20 8.37 -9.57 -9.56
C VAL A 20 8.75 -11.04 -9.78
N GLY A 21 7.80 -11.94 -9.56
CA GLY A 21 8.00 -13.39 -9.60
C GLY A 21 8.34 -14.03 -8.26
N ALA A 22 8.72 -13.25 -7.26
CA ALA A 22 8.97 -13.76 -5.91
C ALA A 22 7.67 -13.91 -5.12
N LYS A 23 7.71 -14.75 -4.10
CA LYS A 23 6.61 -14.84 -3.14
C LYS A 23 6.55 -13.54 -2.32
N ALA A 24 5.35 -12.97 -2.17
CA ALA A 24 5.16 -11.79 -1.35
C ALA A 24 5.48 -12.10 0.11
N PRO A 25 6.24 -11.24 0.81
CA PRO A 25 6.45 -11.41 2.25
C PRO A 25 5.12 -11.39 2.99
N ASP A 26 4.94 -12.32 3.92
CA ASP A 26 3.76 -12.31 4.77
C ASP A 26 3.77 -11.11 5.70
N PHE A 27 2.61 -10.75 6.22
CA PHE A 27 2.48 -9.58 7.08
C PHE A 27 1.43 -9.82 8.16
N LYS A 28 1.45 -8.96 9.16
CA LYS A 28 0.42 -8.83 10.17
C LYS A 28 0.06 -7.36 10.27
N LEU A 29 -1.12 -7.00 9.76
CA LEU A 29 -1.61 -5.62 9.72
C LEU A 29 -2.97 -5.56 10.40
N THR A 30 -3.36 -4.37 10.86
CA THR A 30 -4.56 -4.19 11.69
C THR A 30 -5.66 -3.49 10.90
N THR A 31 -6.86 -4.09 10.87
CA THR A 31 -8.05 -3.51 10.25
C THR A 31 -8.65 -2.39 11.10
N GLY A 32 -9.60 -1.64 10.52
CA GLY A 32 -10.34 -0.61 11.25
C GLY A 32 -11.12 -1.12 12.46
N ASP A 33 -11.43 -2.41 12.49
CA ASP A 33 -12.10 -3.06 13.63
C ASP A 33 -11.11 -3.70 14.62
N LEU A 34 -9.84 -3.34 14.54
CA LEU A 34 -8.76 -3.79 15.40
C LEU A 34 -8.44 -5.28 15.32
N LYS A 35 -8.79 -5.91 14.21
CA LYS A 35 -8.44 -7.30 13.92
C LYS A 35 -7.14 -7.35 13.13
N ASP A 36 -6.26 -8.29 13.47
CA ASP A 36 -5.05 -8.51 12.71
C ASP A 36 -5.32 -9.45 11.54
N VAL A 37 -4.80 -9.09 10.35
CA VAL A 37 -4.93 -9.87 9.13
C VAL A 37 -3.55 -10.13 8.52
N SER A 38 -3.47 -11.21 7.75
CA SER A 38 -2.27 -11.62 7.01
C SER A 38 -2.62 -11.94 5.57
N LEU A 39 -1.65 -12.36 4.76
CA LEU A 39 -1.92 -12.82 3.39
C LEU A 39 -2.94 -13.96 3.35
N ALA A 40 -2.94 -14.84 4.35
CA ALA A 40 -3.87 -15.97 4.41
C ALA A 40 -5.33 -15.53 4.45
N ASP A 41 -5.64 -14.38 5.03
CA ASP A 41 -7.00 -13.83 5.08
C ASP A 41 -7.54 -13.43 3.71
N TYR A 42 -6.65 -13.25 2.74
CA TYR A 42 -6.99 -12.89 1.36
C TYR A 42 -6.60 -13.98 0.36
N LYS A 43 -6.47 -15.23 0.85
CA LYS A 43 -6.09 -16.37 0.03
C LYS A 43 -7.04 -16.57 -1.14
N GLY A 44 -6.48 -16.83 -2.33
CA GLY A 44 -7.25 -17.03 -3.53
C GLY A 44 -7.71 -15.75 -4.23
N LYS A 45 -7.44 -14.59 -3.63
CA LYS A 45 -7.74 -13.28 -4.23
C LYS A 45 -6.47 -12.62 -4.73
N ARG A 46 -6.63 -11.80 -5.76
CA ARG A 46 -5.59 -10.87 -6.20
C ARG A 46 -5.58 -9.67 -5.27
N LYS A 47 -4.39 -9.23 -4.88
CA LYS A 47 -4.23 -8.13 -3.94
C LYS A 47 -3.51 -6.99 -4.61
N VAL A 48 -4.11 -5.81 -4.58
CA VAL A 48 -3.46 -4.55 -4.97
C VAL A 48 -3.13 -3.82 -3.67
N MET A 49 -1.85 -3.74 -3.35
CA MET A 49 -1.39 -3.04 -2.15
C MET A 49 -1.02 -1.62 -2.53
N ASN A 50 -1.81 -0.66 -2.07
CA ASN A 50 -1.52 0.76 -2.19
C ASN A 50 -0.87 1.21 -0.87
N ILE A 51 0.45 1.33 -0.88
CA ILE A 51 1.24 1.71 0.29
C ILE A 51 1.43 3.21 0.26
N VAL A 52 0.98 3.89 1.31
CA VAL A 52 0.98 5.36 1.36
C VAL A 52 1.58 5.87 2.67
N PRO A 53 2.24 7.04 2.65
CA PRO A 53 2.75 7.65 3.88
C PRO A 53 1.68 7.93 4.92
N SER A 54 0.56 8.54 4.53
CA SER A 54 -0.59 8.77 5.40
C SER A 54 -1.82 9.09 4.56
N LEU A 55 -2.98 8.54 4.94
CA LEU A 55 -4.27 8.87 4.32
C LEU A 55 -4.63 10.35 4.46
N ASP A 56 -4.06 11.03 5.45
CA ASP A 56 -4.34 12.43 5.75
C ASP A 56 -3.49 13.41 4.92
N THR A 57 -2.92 12.95 3.80
CA THR A 57 -2.24 13.81 2.82
C THR A 57 -3.03 13.87 1.53
N PRO A 58 -3.00 14.99 0.77
CA PRO A 58 -3.82 15.14 -0.44
C PRO A 58 -3.57 14.05 -1.49
N THR A 59 -2.33 13.70 -1.77
CA THR A 59 -1.99 12.68 -2.77
C THR A 59 -2.47 11.30 -2.35
N CYS A 60 -2.30 10.94 -1.07
CA CYS A 60 -2.76 9.66 -0.55
C CYS A 60 -4.29 9.55 -0.59
N ALA A 61 -4.99 10.61 -0.23
CA ALA A 61 -6.45 10.65 -0.31
C ALA A 61 -6.91 10.46 -1.75
N THR A 62 -6.31 11.18 -2.70
CA THR A 62 -6.63 11.05 -4.13
C THR A 62 -6.36 9.63 -4.65
N SER A 63 -5.21 9.04 -4.34
CA SER A 63 -4.89 7.69 -4.80
C SER A 63 -5.87 6.65 -4.24
N THR A 64 -6.24 6.80 -2.98
CA THR A 64 -7.21 5.90 -2.35
C THR A 64 -8.58 5.99 -3.01
N ARG A 65 -9.06 7.19 -3.30
CA ARG A 65 -10.33 7.40 -4.02
C ARG A 65 -10.31 6.74 -5.40
N LYS A 66 -9.24 6.95 -6.16
CA LYS A 66 -9.11 6.38 -7.51
C LYS A 66 -9.07 4.85 -7.49
N PHE A 67 -8.32 4.24 -6.56
CA PHE A 67 -8.35 2.78 -6.40
C PHE A 67 -9.72 2.28 -5.97
N ASN A 68 -10.41 3.00 -5.11
CA ASN A 68 -11.77 2.63 -4.68
C ASN A 68 -12.75 2.57 -5.87
N GLU A 69 -12.73 3.58 -6.74
CA GLU A 69 -13.57 3.63 -7.92
C GLU A 69 -13.32 2.43 -8.85
N LYS A 70 -12.05 2.14 -9.10
CA LYS A 70 -11.64 1.09 -10.05
C LYS A 70 -11.77 -0.31 -9.46
N ALA A 71 -11.59 -0.47 -8.15
CA ALA A 71 -11.66 -1.77 -7.48
C ALA A 71 -13.05 -2.43 -7.56
N GLY A 72 -14.10 -1.63 -7.54
CA GLY A 72 -15.47 -2.14 -7.65
C GLY A 72 -15.79 -2.82 -8.98
N GLN A 73 -14.95 -2.62 -9.98
CA GLN A 73 -15.10 -3.20 -11.33
C GLN A 73 -14.22 -4.43 -11.56
N MET A 74 -13.44 -4.84 -10.56
CA MET A 74 -12.46 -5.90 -10.70
C MET A 74 -12.89 -7.17 -9.96
N PRO A 75 -13.16 -8.29 -10.68
CA PRO A 75 -13.52 -9.54 -10.03
C PRO A 75 -12.32 -10.13 -9.28
N ASN A 76 -12.59 -10.82 -8.18
CA ASN A 76 -11.62 -11.56 -7.38
C ASN A 76 -10.40 -10.74 -6.97
N THR A 77 -10.59 -9.43 -6.73
CA THR A 77 -9.50 -8.51 -6.40
C THR A 77 -9.87 -7.73 -5.14
N VAL A 78 -8.90 -7.60 -4.24
CA VAL A 78 -9.01 -6.74 -3.06
C VAL A 78 -7.94 -5.65 -3.14
N VAL A 79 -8.32 -4.42 -2.81
CA VAL A 79 -7.36 -3.31 -2.70
C VAL A 79 -7.11 -3.06 -1.23
N LEU A 80 -5.85 -3.22 -0.82
CA LEU A 80 -5.39 -2.98 0.53
C LEU A 80 -4.66 -1.65 0.56
N VAL A 81 -5.16 -0.71 1.35
CA VAL A 81 -4.51 0.60 1.54
C VAL A 81 -3.75 0.55 2.86
N ILE A 82 -2.43 0.61 2.77
CA ILE A 82 -1.54 0.34 3.90
C ILE A 82 -0.81 1.61 4.29
N SER A 83 -0.95 2.02 5.55
CA SER A 83 -0.32 3.22 6.08
C SER A 83 0.04 3.10 7.56
N ALA A 84 0.83 4.06 8.04
CA ALA A 84 1.16 4.18 9.46
C ALA A 84 0.03 4.81 10.29
N ASP A 85 -1.05 5.26 9.66
CA ASP A 85 -2.19 5.81 10.38
C ASP A 85 -2.77 4.79 11.36
N LEU A 86 -3.29 5.27 12.48
CA LEU A 86 -4.00 4.40 13.42
C LEU A 86 -5.26 3.83 12.77
N PRO A 87 -5.69 2.62 13.15
CA PRO A 87 -6.90 2.02 12.59
C PRO A 87 -8.13 2.92 12.70
N PHE A 88 -8.26 3.66 13.79
CA PHE A 88 -9.34 4.61 14.02
C PHE A 88 -9.35 5.72 12.96
N ALA A 89 -8.19 6.31 12.68
CA ALA A 89 -8.05 7.36 11.69
C ALA A 89 -8.34 6.86 10.27
N ALA A 90 -7.85 5.67 9.93
CA ALA A 90 -8.10 5.05 8.64
C ALA A 90 -9.58 4.72 8.43
N LYS A 91 -10.24 4.19 9.45
CA LYS A 91 -11.67 3.90 9.42
C LYS A 91 -12.49 5.18 9.24
N ARG A 92 -12.16 6.23 9.98
CA ARG A 92 -12.81 7.54 9.87
C ARG A 92 -12.64 8.13 8.46
N PHE A 93 -11.46 8.05 7.90
CA PHE A 93 -11.19 8.54 6.54
C PHE A 93 -12.06 7.82 5.51
N CYS A 94 -12.07 6.49 5.53
CA CYS A 94 -12.88 5.70 4.59
C CYS A 94 -14.37 5.97 4.75
N ALA A 95 -14.87 6.10 5.98
CA ALA A 95 -16.27 6.40 6.25
C ALA A 95 -16.66 7.81 5.75
N ALA A 96 -15.84 8.82 6.03
CA ALA A 96 -16.08 10.20 5.62
C ALA A 96 -16.08 10.37 4.10
N GLU A 97 -15.24 9.61 3.40
CA GLU A 97 -15.10 9.66 1.94
C GLU A 97 -16.01 8.64 1.22
N GLY A 98 -16.76 7.82 1.95
CA GLY A 98 -17.64 6.80 1.36
C GLY A 98 -16.90 5.69 0.63
N LEU A 99 -15.70 5.33 1.05
CA LEU A 99 -14.84 4.35 0.38
C LEU A 99 -15.12 2.95 0.90
N GLN A 100 -15.88 2.16 0.12
CA GLN A 100 -16.31 0.80 0.50
C GLN A 100 -15.56 -0.31 -0.23
N ASN A 101 -14.83 0.02 -1.30
CA ASN A 101 -14.17 -0.96 -2.16
C ASN A 101 -12.68 -1.12 -1.83
N VAL A 102 -12.19 -0.49 -0.79
CA VAL A 102 -10.81 -0.63 -0.31
C VAL A 102 -10.81 -1.05 1.16
N VAL A 103 -9.77 -1.77 1.55
CA VAL A 103 -9.58 -2.22 2.93
C VAL A 103 -8.40 -1.45 3.52
N PRO A 104 -8.61 -0.52 4.45
CA PRO A 104 -7.53 0.16 5.12
C PRO A 104 -6.86 -0.77 6.14
N LEU A 105 -5.54 -0.84 6.09
CA LEU A 105 -4.73 -1.65 7.01
C LEU A 105 -3.66 -0.78 7.66
N SER A 106 -3.55 -0.88 8.97
CA SER A 106 -2.62 -0.07 9.76
C SER A 106 -1.35 -0.83 10.10
N LEU A 107 -0.22 -0.13 10.05
CA LEU A 107 1.08 -0.61 10.52
C LEU A 107 1.22 -0.57 12.04
N MET A 108 0.18 -0.23 12.79
CA MET A 108 0.24 -0.01 14.23
C MET A 108 0.93 -1.15 14.99
N ARG A 109 0.57 -2.40 14.65
CA ARG A 109 1.19 -3.61 15.23
C ARG A 109 2.07 -4.37 14.23
N GLY A 110 2.11 -3.94 12.99
CA GLY A 110 2.81 -4.62 11.89
C GLY A 110 3.99 -3.84 11.34
N LYS A 111 4.81 -3.29 12.21
CA LYS A 111 5.96 -2.44 11.81
C LYS A 111 6.97 -3.18 10.92
N GLY A 112 7.02 -4.50 11.00
CA GLY A 112 7.86 -5.32 10.14
C GLY A 112 7.51 -5.24 8.66
N PHE A 113 6.26 -4.96 8.31
CA PHE A 113 5.83 -4.82 6.92
C PHE A 113 6.69 -3.81 6.14
N ALA A 114 6.88 -2.62 6.70
CA ALA A 114 7.64 -1.57 6.02
C ALA A 114 9.08 -1.99 5.72
N LYS A 115 9.68 -2.75 6.63
CA LYS A 115 11.03 -3.29 6.46
C LYS A 115 11.06 -4.41 5.44
N ASP A 116 10.14 -5.36 5.54
CA ASP A 116 10.09 -6.54 4.67
C ASP A 116 9.78 -6.17 3.21
N TYR A 117 9.00 -5.14 3.00
CA TYR A 117 8.67 -4.61 1.67
C TYR A 117 9.66 -3.54 1.19
N GLY A 118 10.66 -3.19 1.99
CA GLY A 118 11.70 -2.25 1.60
C GLY A 118 11.25 -0.80 1.43
N VAL A 119 10.18 -0.40 2.09
CA VAL A 119 9.55 0.92 1.92
C VAL A 119 9.68 1.83 3.14
N LEU A 120 10.38 1.39 4.18
CA LEU A 120 10.58 2.20 5.38
C LEU A 120 11.52 3.37 5.07
N LEU A 121 11.04 4.60 5.21
CA LEU A 121 11.87 5.79 5.06
C LEU A 121 12.81 5.94 6.27
N GLN A 122 14.10 6.13 5.98
CA GLN A 122 15.15 6.14 7.01
C GLN A 122 15.61 7.54 7.37
N ASP A 123 15.37 8.52 6.53
CA ASP A 123 15.84 9.88 6.73
C ASP A 123 14.79 10.90 6.28
N GLY A 124 15.12 12.19 6.43
CA GLY A 124 14.22 13.28 6.09
C GLY A 124 13.04 13.42 7.05
N PRO A 125 12.12 14.35 6.75
CA PRO A 125 11.00 14.65 7.64
C PRO A 125 9.97 13.54 7.75
N LEU A 126 9.97 12.56 6.83
CA LEU A 126 9.06 11.42 6.85
C LEU A 126 9.73 10.13 7.36
N ALA A 127 10.89 10.22 7.98
CA ALA A 127 11.55 9.06 8.56
C ALA A 127 10.62 8.32 9.54
N GLY A 128 10.57 7.00 9.42
CA GLY A 128 9.73 6.15 10.28
C GLY A 128 8.38 5.75 9.70
N ILE A 129 7.94 6.39 8.60
CA ILE A 129 6.77 5.96 7.84
C ILE A 129 7.18 5.42 6.47
N THR A 130 6.22 5.10 5.61
CA THR A 130 6.53 4.45 4.33
C THR A 130 6.67 5.44 3.19
N ALA A 131 7.45 5.05 2.18
CA ALA A 131 7.40 5.66 0.85
C ALA A 131 6.04 5.32 0.19
N ARG A 132 5.76 5.96 -0.94
CA ARG A 132 4.60 5.63 -1.76
C ARG A 132 4.95 4.53 -2.74
N ALA A 133 4.23 3.42 -2.68
CA ALA A 133 4.48 2.28 -3.55
C ALA A 133 3.19 1.52 -3.86
N VAL A 134 3.21 0.77 -4.96
CA VAL A 134 2.14 -0.17 -5.30
C VAL A 134 2.77 -1.54 -5.52
N VAL A 135 2.19 -2.56 -4.90
CA VAL A 135 2.58 -3.97 -5.09
C VAL A 135 1.33 -4.75 -5.45
N VAL A 136 1.37 -5.48 -6.56
CA VAL A 136 0.29 -6.37 -6.97
C VAL A 136 0.72 -7.81 -6.76
N VAL A 137 -0.14 -8.59 -6.13
CA VAL A 137 0.11 -9.99 -5.76
C VAL A 137 -1.03 -10.84 -6.31
N ASP A 138 -0.70 -11.95 -6.94
CA ASP A 138 -1.69 -12.85 -7.54
C ASP A 138 -2.37 -13.77 -6.50
N GLU A 139 -3.24 -14.67 -6.98
CA GLU A 139 -3.99 -15.61 -6.12
C GLU A 139 -3.09 -16.59 -5.37
N ASN A 140 -1.85 -16.79 -5.83
CA ASN A 140 -0.87 -17.70 -5.25
C ASN A 140 0.20 -16.96 -4.42
N ASP A 141 -0.07 -15.72 -4.05
CA ASP A 141 0.82 -14.86 -3.27
C ASP A 141 2.16 -14.55 -3.98
N LYS A 142 2.15 -14.58 -5.32
CA LYS A 142 3.31 -14.20 -6.11
C LYS A 142 3.20 -12.73 -6.55
N VAL A 143 4.29 -11.98 -6.42
CA VAL A 143 4.37 -10.59 -6.86
C VAL A 143 4.35 -10.53 -8.38
N THR A 144 3.39 -9.80 -8.95
CA THR A 144 3.24 -9.64 -10.40
C THR A 144 3.58 -8.25 -10.91
N TYR A 145 3.58 -7.25 -10.02
CA TYR A 145 3.89 -5.87 -10.38
C TYR A 145 4.34 -5.10 -9.15
N THR A 146 5.31 -4.20 -9.34
CA THR A 146 5.73 -3.25 -8.31
C THR A 146 6.00 -1.89 -8.91
N GLN A 147 5.71 -0.85 -8.14
CA GLN A 147 6.12 0.52 -8.45
C GLN A 147 6.50 1.23 -7.16
N LEU A 148 7.73 1.70 -7.09
CA LEU A 148 8.15 2.70 -6.11
C LEU A 148 8.01 4.07 -6.78
N VAL A 149 7.10 4.90 -6.28
CA VAL A 149 6.87 6.21 -6.88
C VAL A 149 8.07 7.12 -6.59
N PRO A 150 8.76 7.63 -7.63
CA PRO A 150 10.02 8.37 -7.43
C PRO A 150 9.88 9.64 -6.60
N GLU A 151 8.75 10.34 -6.73
CA GLU A 151 8.46 11.54 -5.94
C GLU A 151 7.22 11.27 -5.07
N ILE A 152 7.37 11.33 -3.74
CA ILE A 152 6.32 10.95 -2.78
C ILE A 152 5.04 11.77 -2.99
N ALA A 153 5.15 13.01 -3.43
CA ALA A 153 4.00 13.87 -3.69
C ALA A 153 3.27 13.55 -5.01
N GLN A 154 3.75 12.60 -5.81
CA GLN A 154 3.11 12.20 -7.07
C GLN A 154 2.24 10.96 -6.89
N GLU A 155 1.23 10.84 -7.76
CA GLU A 155 0.34 9.68 -7.80
C GLU A 155 1.03 8.47 -8.45
N PRO A 156 0.64 7.23 -8.08
CA PRO A 156 1.13 6.03 -8.75
C PRO A 156 0.49 5.88 -10.14
N ASP A 157 1.02 4.94 -10.93
CA ASP A 157 0.43 4.56 -12.22
C ASP A 157 -0.70 3.55 -11.98
N TYR A 158 -1.92 4.04 -11.93
CA TYR A 158 -3.11 3.21 -11.66
C TYR A 158 -3.35 2.19 -12.76
N ASP A 159 -3.19 2.58 -14.01
CA ASP A 159 -3.53 1.71 -15.15
C ASP A 159 -2.61 0.51 -15.23
N LYS A 160 -1.32 0.69 -15.01
CA LYS A 160 -0.36 -0.43 -14.97
C LYS A 160 -0.61 -1.37 -13.82
N ALA A 161 -0.89 -0.83 -12.63
CA ALA A 161 -1.20 -1.66 -11.46
C ALA A 161 -2.46 -2.50 -11.67
N LEU A 162 -3.51 -1.89 -12.18
CA LEU A 162 -4.79 -2.57 -12.40
C LEU A 162 -4.72 -3.56 -13.58
N ALA A 163 -3.95 -3.25 -14.63
CA ALA A 163 -3.70 -4.19 -15.72
C ALA A 163 -2.97 -5.44 -15.21
N ALA A 164 -2.00 -5.29 -14.31
CA ALA A 164 -1.32 -6.42 -13.69
C ALA A 164 -2.27 -7.28 -12.83
N ALA A 165 -3.23 -6.65 -12.16
CA ALA A 165 -4.21 -7.35 -11.33
C ALA A 165 -5.28 -8.09 -12.15
N LYS A 166 -5.43 -7.79 -13.43
CA LYS A 166 -6.38 -8.47 -14.33
C LYS A 166 -5.81 -9.74 -14.97
N LYS A 167 -4.50 -9.90 -14.93
CA LYS A 167 -3.82 -11.08 -15.48
C LYS A 167 -3.83 -12.21 -14.46
#